data_26f593fb79d978356605d6fc9511b915
#
_entry.id   26f593fb79d978356605d6fc9511b915
#
_cell.length_a   1.000
_cell.length_b   1.000
_cell.length_c   1.000
_cell.angle_alpha   90.00
_cell.angle_beta   90.00
_cell.angle_gamma   90.00
#
_symmetry.space_group_name_H-M   'P 1'
#
loop_
_entity.id
_entity.type
_entity.pdbx_description
1 polymer ?
#
loop_
_entity_poly.entity_id
_entity_poly.type
_entity_poly.pdbx_seq_one_letter_code
_entity_poly.pdbx_strand_id
1 'polypeptide(L)'
;MSNATKETVIVLDFGGQYNQLIARRVRECNVYCEILPYTVDIQKIKDINPKGIIFTGGPNSVYDESSPHYTPEIFELGIPILGICYGCQLMAYTLGGNVVSATDNSSSEYGKTVTRYNNNDILFKSVKSEGISWMSHRDYINEAPEGFSITATTDVCPVAAMSCPEKKFYGVQFHPEVNHTDNGKDMLRSFLYDVCECKGEWKMESFIDTTVAQLKEQIGDKGVVLGLSGGVDSSVAAALLSKAVGKQLTCVFVDQGLMRKDEGDFVEQTFTK
;
A
#
# COMPACT_ATOMS: atom_id res chain seq x y z
N MET A 1 15.44 -1.42 26.78
CA MET A 1 15.91 -1.27 25.39
C MET A 1 14.96 -0.33 24.70
N SER A 2 15.44 0.76 24.14
CA SER A 2 14.62 1.86 23.64
C SER A 2 13.65 1.35 22.56
N ASN A 3 12.33 1.50 22.79
CA ASN A 3 11.35 1.55 21.72
C ASN A 3 11.72 2.76 20.83
N ALA A 4 12.68 2.57 19.95
CA ALA A 4 12.80 3.46 18.81
C ALA A 4 11.45 3.35 18.09
N THR A 5 10.66 4.40 18.12
CA THR A 5 9.37 4.49 17.43
C THR A 5 9.65 4.13 15.98
N LYS A 6 9.22 2.96 15.58
CA LYS A 6 9.39 2.44 14.22
C LYS A 6 8.72 3.43 13.29
N GLU A 7 9.47 4.02 12.36
CA GLU A 7 8.88 4.86 11.32
C GLU A 7 7.86 4.01 10.56
N THR A 8 6.58 4.27 10.79
CA THR A 8 5.49 3.48 10.24
C THR A 8 4.70 4.31 9.23
N VAL A 9 4.42 3.74 8.07
CA VAL A 9 3.44 4.26 7.12
C VAL A 9 2.23 3.33 7.15
N ILE A 10 1.03 3.89 7.22
CA ILE A 10 -0.21 3.12 7.15
C ILE A 10 -0.68 3.07 5.69
N VAL A 11 -1.00 1.88 5.22
CA VAL A 11 -1.72 1.66 3.96
C VAL A 11 -3.17 1.35 4.34
N LEU A 12 -4.07 2.30 4.11
CA LEU A 12 -5.49 2.16 4.43
C LEU A 12 -6.21 1.53 3.24
N ASP A 13 -6.72 0.32 3.46
CA ASP A 13 -7.28 -0.55 2.41
C ASP A 13 -8.75 -0.26 2.16
N PHE A 14 -9.06 0.25 0.98
CA PHE A 14 -10.42 0.50 0.49
C PHE A 14 -10.96 -0.60 -0.45
N GLY A 15 -10.37 -1.79 -0.40
CA GLY A 15 -10.81 -2.95 -1.19
C GLY A 15 -10.16 -3.06 -2.57
N GLY A 16 -9.10 -2.31 -2.83
CA GLY A 16 -8.36 -2.36 -4.10
C GLY A 16 -7.55 -3.64 -4.28
N GLN A 17 -7.28 -4.01 -5.53
CA GLN A 17 -6.50 -5.21 -5.85
C GLN A 17 -5.00 -5.07 -5.54
N TYR A 18 -4.49 -3.84 -5.42
CA TYR A 18 -3.05 -3.57 -5.33
C TYR A 18 -2.57 -3.14 -3.94
N ASN A 19 -3.40 -3.26 -2.89
CA ASN A 19 -3.05 -2.88 -1.51
C ASN A 19 -1.76 -3.56 -1.02
N GLN A 20 -1.60 -4.87 -1.26
CA GLN A 20 -0.39 -5.62 -0.92
C GLN A 20 0.82 -5.16 -1.74
N LEU A 21 0.60 -4.78 -3.00
CA LEU A 21 1.66 -4.27 -3.87
C LEU A 21 2.13 -2.89 -3.41
N ILE A 22 1.22 -2.01 -2.99
CA ILE A 22 1.56 -0.71 -2.39
C ILE A 22 2.45 -0.94 -1.15
N ALA A 23 2.02 -1.82 -0.23
CA ALA A 23 2.80 -2.14 0.95
C ALA A 23 4.19 -2.71 0.61
N ARG A 24 4.27 -3.58 -0.40
CA ARG A 24 5.54 -4.08 -0.91
C ARG A 24 6.44 -2.95 -1.41
N ARG A 25 5.91 -2.00 -2.20
CA ARG A 25 6.68 -0.84 -2.69
C ARG A 25 7.21 0.04 -1.58
N VAL A 26 6.40 0.28 -0.53
CA VAL A 26 6.84 1.01 0.66
C VAL A 26 8.01 0.29 1.34
N ARG A 27 7.91 -1.03 1.52
CA ARG A 27 8.98 -1.84 2.11
C ARG A 27 10.23 -1.91 1.24
N GLU A 28 10.10 -1.94 -0.08
CA GLU A 28 11.22 -1.82 -1.02
C GLU A 28 11.94 -0.47 -0.93
N CYS A 29 11.28 0.55 -0.38
CA CYS A 29 11.90 1.83 -0.03
C CYS A 29 12.46 1.84 1.42
N ASN A 30 12.68 0.70 2.05
CA ASN A 30 13.19 0.56 3.41
C ASN A 30 12.34 1.29 4.47
N VAL A 31 11.04 1.40 4.26
CA VAL A 31 10.08 1.98 5.20
C VAL A 31 9.13 0.89 5.67
N TYR A 32 8.93 0.79 6.99
CA TYR A 32 7.95 -0.13 7.55
C TYR A 32 6.53 0.34 7.24
N CYS A 33 5.62 -0.60 6.92
CA CYS A 33 4.22 -0.26 6.74
C CYS A 33 3.30 -1.35 7.27
N GLU A 34 2.13 -0.92 7.71
CA GLU A 34 1.01 -1.76 8.10
C GLU A 34 -0.17 -1.51 7.17
N ILE A 35 -0.86 -2.59 6.77
CA ILE A 35 -2.11 -2.50 6.04
C ILE A 35 -3.23 -2.59 7.07
N LEU A 36 -4.10 -1.58 7.10
CA LEU A 36 -5.26 -1.54 7.95
C LEU A 36 -6.53 -1.41 7.09
N PRO A 37 -7.65 -2.06 7.46
CA PRO A 37 -8.89 -1.90 6.74
C PRO A 37 -9.44 -0.48 6.92
N TYR A 38 -10.21 0.03 5.95
CA TYR A 38 -10.86 1.33 6.04
C TYR A 38 -11.83 1.47 7.23
N THR A 39 -12.21 0.35 7.85
CA THR A 39 -13.06 0.32 9.05
C THR A 39 -12.29 0.48 10.35
N VAL A 40 -10.95 0.66 10.28
CA VAL A 40 -10.13 0.82 11.48
C VAL A 40 -10.52 2.08 12.25
N ASP A 41 -10.53 1.95 13.58
CA ASP A 41 -10.79 3.11 14.45
C ASP A 41 -9.69 4.17 14.31
N ILE A 42 -10.08 5.43 14.16
CA ILE A 42 -9.16 6.56 14.04
C ILE A 42 -8.23 6.67 15.25
N GLN A 43 -8.69 6.25 16.43
CA GLN A 43 -7.85 6.24 17.64
C GLN A 43 -6.65 5.30 17.46
N LYS A 44 -6.84 4.16 16.81
CA LYS A 44 -5.72 3.25 16.51
C LYS A 44 -4.68 3.91 15.59
N ILE A 45 -5.12 4.70 14.61
CA ILE A 45 -4.20 5.47 13.75
C ILE A 45 -3.43 6.50 14.59
N LYS A 46 -4.12 7.23 15.47
CA LYS A 46 -3.49 8.19 16.41
C LYS A 46 -2.47 7.50 17.32
N ASP A 47 -2.79 6.33 17.84
CA ASP A 47 -1.90 5.56 18.74
C ASP A 47 -0.64 5.05 18.00
N ILE A 48 -0.75 4.66 16.73
CA ILE A 48 0.39 4.29 15.89
C ILE A 48 1.27 5.51 15.60
N ASN A 49 0.67 6.70 15.48
CA ASN A 49 1.35 7.95 15.13
C ASN A 49 2.23 7.80 13.88
N PRO A 50 1.64 7.45 12.71
CA PRO A 50 2.39 7.12 11.51
C PRO A 50 3.06 8.35 10.90
N LYS A 51 4.14 8.15 10.16
CA LYS A 51 4.83 9.17 9.37
C LYS A 51 4.04 9.62 8.13
N GLY A 52 3.15 8.75 7.64
CA GLY A 52 2.30 9.02 6.49
C GLY A 52 1.21 7.97 6.35
N ILE A 53 0.19 8.29 5.58
CA ILE A 53 -0.92 7.41 5.28
C ILE A 53 -1.09 7.34 3.76
N ILE A 54 -1.26 6.13 3.23
CA ILE A 54 -1.58 5.90 1.81
C ILE A 54 -2.99 5.33 1.74
N PHE A 55 -3.90 6.03 1.06
CA PHE A 55 -5.22 5.53 0.71
C PHE A 55 -5.10 4.71 -0.57
N THR A 56 -5.56 3.47 -0.56
CA THR A 56 -5.47 2.59 -1.72
C THR A 56 -6.54 2.90 -2.77
N GLY A 57 -6.43 2.27 -3.92
CA GLY A 57 -7.54 2.16 -4.87
C GLY A 57 -8.69 1.35 -4.28
N GLY A 58 -9.82 1.36 -4.97
CA GLY A 58 -11.01 0.59 -4.64
C GLY A 58 -11.91 0.41 -5.86
N PRO A 59 -12.83 -0.58 -5.84
CA PRO A 59 -13.70 -0.87 -6.98
C PRO A 59 -14.95 0.00 -7.05
N ASN A 60 -15.21 0.81 -6.02
CA ASN A 60 -16.46 1.53 -5.82
C ASN A 60 -16.42 2.96 -6.36
N SER A 61 -17.58 3.59 -6.50
CA SER A 61 -17.73 5.03 -6.71
C SER A 61 -17.86 5.75 -5.37
N VAL A 62 -17.25 6.93 -5.25
CA VAL A 62 -17.35 7.74 -4.00
C VAL A 62 -18.78 8.23 -3.72
N TYR A 63 -19.69 8.12 -4.69
CA TYR A 63 -21.10 8.52 -4.54
C TYR A 63 -22.00 7.42 -4.03
N ASP A 64 -21.56 6.16 -4.07
CA ASP A 64 -22.39 5.06 -3.61
C ASP A 64 -22.42 5.03 -2.08
N GLU A 65 -23.59 5.02 -1.47
CA GLU A 65 -23.75 4.97 0.00
C GLU A 65 -23.07 3.75 0.63
N SER A 66 -22.95 2.65 -0.12
CA SER A 66 -22.28 1.42 0.31
C SER A 66 -20.76 1.45 0.12
N SER A 67 -20.21 2.51 -0.48
CA SER A 67 -18.78 2.60 -0.73
C SER A 67 -17.97 2.77 0.54
N PRO A 68 -16.73 2.28 0.55
CA PRO A 68 -15.82 2.47 1.66
C PRO A 68 -15.49 3.95 1.86
N HIS A 69 -16.04 4.56 2.88
CA HIS A 69 -15.68 5.91 3.32
C HIS A 69 -14.87 5.85 4.60
N TYR A 70 -14.11 6.89 4.87
CA TYR A 70 -13.43 7.07 6.14
C TYR A 70 -13.80 8.43 6.76
N THR A 71 -13.66 8.55 8.07
CA THR A 71 -14.02 9.80 8.77
C THR A 71 -13.18 10.98 8.28
N PRO A 72 -13.80 12.15 7.99
CA PRO A 72 -13.07 13.36 7.58
C PRO A 72 -12.01 13.82 8.58
N GLU A 73 -12.14 13.44 9.86
CA GLU A 73 -11.18 13.74 10.92
C GLU A 73 -9.74 13.29 10.57
N ILE A 74 -9.57 12.30 9.69
CA ILE A 74 -8.25 11.84 9.27
C ILE A 74 -7.43 12.95 8.60
N PHE A 75 -8.10 13.89 7.92
CA PHE A 75 -7.45 15.03 7.27
C PHE A 75 -7.06 16.15 8.27
N GLU A 76 -7.49 16.05 9.51
CA GLU A 76 -7.18 17.01 10.59
C GLU A 76 -6.00 16.55 11.46
N LEU A 77 -5.51 15.31 11.25
CA LEU A 77 -4.43 14.73 12.06
C LEU A 77 -3.04 15.36 11.80
N GLY A 78 -2.89 16.18 10.76
CA GLY A 78 -1.59 16.75 10.37
C GLY A 78 -0.58 15.72 9.84
N ILE A 79 -1.06 14.53 9.49
CA ILE A 79 -0.25 13.43 8.93
C ILE A 79 -0.27 13.55 7.40
N PRO A 80 0.89 13.42 6.72
CA PRO A 80 0.94 13.36 5.26
C PRO A 80 0.04 12.26 4.67
N ILE A 81 -0.74 12.57 3.63
CA ILE A 81 -1.65 11.62 2.99
C ILE A 81 -1.38 11.56 1.48
N LEU A 82 -1.25 10.34 0.94
CA LEU A 82 -1.24 10.06 -0.49
C LEU A 82 -2.48 9.23 -0.86
N GLY A 83 -3.35 9.78 -1.69
CA GLY A 83 -4.47 9.04 -2.29
C GLY A 83 -4.09 8.42 -3.63
N ILE A 84 -4.40 7.15 -3.84
CA ILE A 84 -4.18 6.42 -5.11
C ILE A 84 -5.53 6.01 -5.68
N CYS A 85 -5.84 6.38 -6.92
CA CYS A 85 -7.06 6.04 -7.65
C CYS A 85 -8.32 6.37 -6.83
N TYR A 86 -9.06 5.39 -6.32
CA TYR A 86 -10.21 5.63 -5.44
C TYR A 86 -9.84 6.50 -4.23
N GLY A 87 -8.69 6.26 -3.61
CA GLY A 87 -8.22 7.06 -2.46
C GLY A 87 -7.97 8.53 -2.82
N CYS A 88 -7.55 8.83 -4.05
CA CYS A 88 -7.45 10.19 -4.56
C CYS A 88 -8.83 10.82 -4.75
N GLN A 89 -9.78 10.08 -5.32
CA GLN A 89 -11.17 10.51 -5.51
C GLN A 89 -11.86 10.75 -4.17
N LEU A 90 -11.68 9.85 -3.20
CA LEU A 90 -12.22 10.00 -1.85
C LEU A 90 -11.68 11.25 -1.14
N MET A 91 -10.38 11.51 -1.28
CA MET A 91 -9.78 12.75 -0.76
C MET A 91 -10.41 13.98 -1.42
N ALA A 92 -10.51 14.00 -2.77
CA ALA A 92 -11.13 15.11 -3.49
C ALA A 92 -12.59 15.33 -3.06
N TYR A 93 -13.38 14.26 -3.04
CA TYR A 93 -14.79 14.30 -2.65
C TYR A 93 -14.98 14.82 -1.22
N THR A 94 -14.21 14.29 -0.26
CA THR A 94 -14.33 14.67 1.16
C THR A 94 -13.90 16.12 1.42
N LEU A 95 -12.96 16.64 0.64
CA LEU A 95 -12.44 18.01 0.79
C LEU A 95 -13.14 19.04 -0.10
N GLY A 96 -14.23 18.66 -0.77
CA GLY A 96 -15.09 19.57 -1.53
C GLY A 96 -14.73 19.75 -3.00
N GLY A 97 -13.90 18.86 -3.55
CA GLY A 97 -13.68 18.75 -4.99
C GLY A 97 -14.85 18.07 -5.71
N ASN A 98 -14.81 18.10 -7.02
CA ASN A 98 -15.85 17.51 -7.87
C ASN A 98 -15.33 16.22 -8.54
N VAL A 99 -15.90 15.08 -8.14
CA VAL A 99 -15.67 13.79 -8.79
C VAL A 99 -16.86 13.54 -9.73
N VAL A 100 -16.64 13.01 -10.89
CA VAL A 100 -17.70 12.69 -11.86
C VAL A 100 -17.54 11.27 -12.37
N SER A 101 -18.66 10.64 -12.68
CA SER A 101 -18.66 9.34 -13.33
C SER A 101 -18.67 9.53 -14.85
N ALA A 102 -17.82 8.78 -15.55
CA ALA A 102 -17.84 8.78 -17.00
C ALA A 102 -19.22 8.33 -17.52
N THR A 103 -19.86 9.18 -18.28
CA THR A 103 -21.19 8.91 -18.88
C THR A 103 -21.09 7.98 -20.09
N ASP A 104 -19.90 7.88 -20.66
CA ASP A 104 -19.56 7.02 -21.79
C ASP A 104 -18.15 6.43 -21.63
N ASN A 105 -17.81 5.50 -22.51
CA ASN A 105 -16.47 4.85 -22.48
C ASN A 105 -15.34 5.79 -22.94
N SER A 106 -15.64 6.98 -23.45
CA SER A 106 -14.63 7.93 -23.93
C SER A 106 -13.99 8.73 -22.80
N SER A 107 -14.65 8.80 -21.64
CA SER A 107 -14.18 9.54 -20.45
C SER A 107 -13.55 8.64 -19.39
N SER A 108 -13.57 7.31 -19.57
CA SER A 108 -12.91 6.35 -18.69
C SER A 108 -11.55 5.97 -19.26
N GLU A 109 -10.58 5.75 -18.37
CA GLU A 109 -9.23 5.36 -18.79
C GLU A 109 -8.82 4.01 -18.18
N TYR A 110 -8.44 3.08 -19.07
CA TYR A 110 -7.94 1.75 -18.68
C TYR A 110 -6.67 1.40 -19.44
N GLY A 111 -5.65 0.99 -18.70
CA GLY A 111 -4.37 0.57 -19.25
C GLY A 111 -3.33 1.69 -19.30
N LYS A 112 -2.46 1.63 -20.31
CA LYS A 112 -1.33 2.56 -20.48
C LYS A 112 -1.81 3.87 -21.06
N THR A 113 -1.66 4.95 -20.32
CA THR A 113 -2.08 6.30 -20.70
C THR A 113 -0.91 7.27 -20.61
N VAL A 114 -0.77 8.15 -21.60
CA VAL A 114 0.22 9.23 -21.57
C VAL A 114 -0.21 10.28 -20.56
N THR A 115 0.64 10.53 -19.58
CA THR A 115 0.40 11.49 -18.49
C THR A 115 1.47 12.56 -18.51
N ARG A 116 1.03 13.82 -18.39
CA ARG A 116 1.91 15.01 -18.31
C ARG A 116 2.03 15.45 -16.86
N TYR A 117 3.26 15.60 -16.38
CA TYR A 117 3.57 15.91 -14.98
C TYR A 117 4.13 17.33 -14.84
N ASN A 118 3.72 18.00 -13.76
CA ASN A 118 4.35 19.24 -13.32
C ASN A 118 5.57 18.90 -12.44
N ASN A 119 6.78 19.03 -12.98
CA ASN A 119 8.02 18.73 -12.28
C ASN A 119 8.38 19.68 -11.14
N ASN A 120 7.62 20.75 -10.94
CA ASN A 120 7.76 21.58 -9.73
C ASN A 120 7.08 20.93 -8.51
N ASP A 121 6.22 19.95 -8.72
CA ASP A 121 5.64 19.18 -7.62
C ASP A 121 6.64 18.16 -7.07
N ILE A 122 6.61 17.97 -5.75
CA ILE A 122 7.57 17.14 -5.03
C ILE A 122 7.51 15.66 -5.46
N LEU A 123 6.33 15.14 -5.81
CA LEU A 123 6.18 13.76 -6.28
C LEU A 123 6.83 13.55 -7.66
N PHE A 124 6.89 14.58 -8.49
CA PHE A 124 7.29 14.48 -9.90
C PHE A 124 8.65 15.11 -10.19
N LYS A 125 9.36 15.65 -9.18
CA LYS A 125 10.65 16.32 -9.35
C LYS A 125 11.74 15.45 -9.99
N SER A 126 11.66 14.12 -9.82
CA SER A 126 12.65 13.15 -10.29
C SER A 126 12.19 12.35 -11.53
N VAL A 127 11.02 12.67 -12.09
CA VAL A 127 10.49 11.97 -13.26
C VAL A 127 10.51 12.89 -14.49
N LYS A 128 10.32 12.33 -15.67
CA LYS A 128 10.17 13.13 -16.90
C LYS A 128 8.84 13.89 -16.85
N SER A 129 8.76 15.01 -17.57
CA SER A 129 7.52 15.81 -17.69
C SER A 129 6.37 15.10 -18.40
N GLU A 130 6.66 13.99 -19.06
CA GLU A 130 5.68 13.11 -19.70
C GLU A 130 6.15 11.67 -19.58
N GLY A 131 5.20 10.74 -19.36
CA GLY A 131 5.46 9.31 -19.22
C GLY A 131 4.18 8.51 -19.29
N ILE A 132 4.31 7.18 -19.25
CA ILE A 132 3.17 6.27 -19.23
C ILE A 132 2.75 6.02 -17.80
N SER A 133 1.45 6.20 -17.52
CA SER A 133 0.79 5.80 -16.28
C SER A 133 -0.21 4.68 -16.53
N TRP A 134 -0.36 3.79 -15.56
CA TRP A 134 -1.41 2.78 -15.58
C TRP A 134 -2.69 3.35 -14.98
N MET A 135 -3.68 3.56 -15.82
CA MET A 135 -5.01 3.98 -15.44
C MET A 135 -5.94 2.78 -15.30
N SER A 136 -6.86 2.86 -14.34
CA SER A 136 -7.90 1.84 -14.13
C SER A 136 -9.08 2.49 -13.39
N HIS A 137 -9.77 3.42 -14.08
CA HIS A 137 -10.85 4.16 -13.45
C HIS A 137 -11.99 4.49 -14.45
N ARG A 138 -13.19 4.50 -13.91
CA ARG A 138 -14.39 5.04 -14.55
C ARG A 138 -14.68 6.45 -14.06
N ASP A 139 -14.69 6.62 -12.75
CA ASP A 139 -14.86 7.91 -12.12
C ASP A 139 -13.54 8.67 -12.12
N TYR A 140 -13.59 9.98 -12.26
CA TYR A 140 -12.40 10.84 -12.26
C TYR A 140 -12.70 12.19 -11.58
N ILE A 141 -11.66 12.86 -11.13
CA ILE A 141 -11.75 14.18 -10.53
C ILE A 141 -11.82 15.20 -11.66
N ASN A 142 -12.95 15.92 -11.74
CA ASN A 142 -13.15 17.01 -12.70
C ASN A 142 -12.59 18.33 -12.18
N GLU A 143 -12.75 18.58 -10.86
CA GLU A 143 -12.24 19.78 -10.20
C GLU A 143 -11.56 19.41 -8.88
N ALA A 144 -10.34 19.87 -8.70
CA ALA A 144 -9.60 19.68 -7.45
C ALA A 144 -10.24 20.52 -6.32
N PRO A 145 -10.12 20.09 -5.04
CA PRO A 145 -10.58 20.88 -3.92
C PRO A 145 -9.88 22.23 -3.82
N GLU A 146 -10.50 23.19 -3.13
CA GLU A 146 -9.89 24.48 -2.85
C GLU A 146 -8.53 24.33 -2.13
N GLY A 147 -7.53 25.06 -2.58
CA GLY A 147 -6.17 25.00 -2.07
C GLY A 147 -5.30 23.89 -2.66
N PHE A 148 -5.86 23.06 -3.56
CA PHE A 148 -5.06 22.08 -4.29
C PHE A 148 -4.60 22.62 -5.65
N SER A 149 -3.40 22.25 -6.04
CA SER A 149 -2.86 22.46 -7.38
C SER A 149 -2.97 21.19 -8.20
N ILE A 150 -3.32 21.30 -9.48
CA ILE A 150 -3.27 20.18 -10.42
C ILE A 150 -1.83 19.95 -10.81
N THR A 151 -1.34 18.73 -10.60
CA THR A 151 0.08 18.37 -10.76
C THR A 151 0.34 17.34 -11.85
N ALA A 152 -0.73 16.69 -12.37
CA ALA A 152 -0.66 15.92 -13.60
C ALA A 152 -2.02 15.92 -14.33
N THR A 153 -1.95 15.73 -15.65
CA THR A 153 -3.12 15.64 -16.54
C THR A 153 -2.91 14.55 -17.58
N THR A 154 -4.02 14.02 -18.13
CA THR A 154 -4.03 13.25 -19.37
C THR A 154 -4.84 13.99 -20.44
N ASP A 155 -5.07 13.38 -21.59
CA ASP A 155 -5.96 13.95 -22.61
C ASP A 155 -7.43 13.90 -22.19
N VAL A 156 -7.79 13.02 -21.26
CA VAL A 156 -9.15 12.75 -20.80
C VAL A 156 -9.37 13.16 -19.34
N CYS A 157 -8.41 12.90 -18.48
CA CYS A 157 -8.50 13.19 -17.05
C CYS A 157 -7.85 14.55 -16.74
N PRO A 158 -8.65 15.59 -16.42
CA PRO A 158 -8.12 16.93 -16.15
C PRO A 158 -7.35 17.01 -14.84
N VAL A 159 -7.61 16.12 -13.90
CA VAL A 159 -6.92 16.02 -12.60
C VAL A 159 -6.39 14.59 -12.44
N ALA A 160 -5.35 14.26 -13.20
CA ALA A 160 -4.65 12.98 -13.07
C ALA A 160 -3.75 12.92 -11.82
N ALA A 161 -3.35 14.07 -11.28
CA ALA A 161 -2.79 14.22 -9.96
C ALA A 161 -3.03 15.63 -9.41
N MET A 162 -3.09 15.72 -8.08
CA MET A 162 -3.26 16.96 -7.36
C MET A 162 -2.44 16.99 -6.08
N SER A 163 -2.08 18.16 -5.60
CA SER A 163 -1.37 18.32 -4.32
C SER A 163 -1.77 19.58 -3.57
N CYS A 164 -1.72 19.50 -2.25
CA CYS A 164 -1.77 20.61 -1.32
C CYS A 164 -0.56 20.49 -0.36
N PRO A 165 0.62 21.03 -0.75
CA PRO A 165 1.86 20.87 0.02
C PRO A 165 1.77 21.43 1.44
N GLU A 166 1.01 22.49 1.67
CA GLU A 166 0.80 23.10 2.99
C GLU A 166 0.18 22.11 3.98
N LYS A 167 -0.75 21.27 3.49
CA LYS A 167 -1.39 20.22 4.28
C LYS A 167 -0.69 18.86 4.16
N LYS A 168 0.34 18.77 3.31
CA LYS A 168 1.03 17.50 2.94
C LYS A 168 0.08 16.47 2.34
N PHE A 169 -0.92 16.91 1.54
CA PHE A 169 -1.87 16.04 0.85
C PHE A 169 -1.53 15.93 -0.61
N TYR A 170 -1.50 14.70 -1.11
CA TYR A 170 -1.15 14.35 -2.48
C TYR A 170 -2.12 13.30 -3.01
N GLY A 171 -2.49 13.39 -4.26
CA GLY A 171 -3.38 12.43 -4.90
C GLY A 171 -2.97 12.14 -6.32
N VAL A 172 -3.04 10.86 -6.73
CA VAL A 172 -2.81 10.41 -8.09
C VAL A 172 -3.96 9.52 -8.53
N GLN A 173 -4.49 9.73 -9.73
CA GLN A 173 -5.57 8.92 -10.30
C GLN A 173 -5.05 7.57 -10.81
N PHE A 174 -3.81 7.53 -11.25
CA PHE A 174 -3.13 6.33 -11.74
C PHE A 174 -2.52 5.50 -10.60
N HIS A 175 -1.99 4.34 -10.96
CA HIS A 175 -1.39 3.37 -10.04
C HIS A 175 0.15 3.43 -10.13
N PRO A 176 0.83 4.16 -9.22
CA PRO A 176 2.30 4.23 -9.20
C PRO A 176 2.96 2.94 -8.72
N GLU A 177 2.22 2.07 -8.03
CA GLU A 177 2.72 0.81 -7.46
C GLU A 177 2.97 -0.27 -8.52
N VAL A 178 2.29 -0.20 -9.68
CA VAL A 178 2.41 -1.21 -10.73
C VAL A 178 3.59 -0.94 -11.67
N ASN A 179 4.16 -2.00 -12.25
CA ASN A 179 5.32 -1.88 -13.16
C ASN A 179 5.01 -1.20 -14.50
N HIS A 180 3.74 -1.01 -14.83
CA HIS A 180 3.30 -0.37 -16.06
C HIS A 180 3.29 1.16 -15.98
N THR A 181 3.45 1.72 -14.78
CA THR A 181 3.65 3.16 -14.58
C THR A 181 5.12 3.49 -14.58
N ASP A 182 5.54 4.35 -15.52
CA ASP A 182 6.91 4.83 -15.61
C ASP A 182 7.30 5.60 -14.33
N ASN A 183 8.44 5.27 -13.75
CA ASN A 183 8.96 5.93 -12.55
C ASN A 183 8.00 5.93 -11.33
N GLY A 184 6.98 5.06 -11.29
CA GLY A 184 6.02 5.01 -10.18
C GLY A 184 6.69 4.77 -8.82
N LYS A 185 7.78 3.98 -8.78
CA LYS A 185 8.57 3.76 -7.56
C LYS A 185 9.25 5.05 -7.08
N ASP A 186 9.73 5.90 -8.00
CA ASP A 186 10.36 7.17 -7.63
C ASP A 186 9.34 8.16 -7.07
N MET A 187 8.11 8.16 -7.59
CA MET A 187 6.99 8.96 -7.05
C MET A 187 6.66 8.54 -5.61
N LEU A 188 6.52 7.22 -5.36
CA LEU A 188 6.30 6.70 -4.00
C LEU A 188 7.48 7.02 -3.08
N ARG A 189 8.71 6.94 -3.59
CA ARG A 189 9.91 7.29 -2.85
C ARG A 189 9.90 8.77 -2.46
N SER A 190 9.53 9.68 -3.36
CA SER A 190 9.41 11.11 -3.07
C SER A 190 8.37 11.36 -1.97
N PHE A 191 7.22 10.69 -2.01
CA PHE A 191 6.25 10.78 -0.92
C PHE A 191 6.85 10.33 0.42
N LEU A 192 7.49 9.16 0.46
CA LEU A 192 8.02 8.59 1.70
C LEU A 192 9.17 9.43 2.30
N TYR A 193 10.09 9.89 1.46
CA TYR A 193 11.30 10.54 1.94
C TYR A 193 11.19 12.07 2.02
N ASP A 194 10.56 12.69 1.02
CA ASP A 194 10.53 14.14 0.93
C ASP A 194 9.29 14.75 1.60
N VAL A 195 8.17 14.00 1.65
CA VAL A 195 6.92 14.47 2.29
C VAL A 195 6.78 13.90 3.70
N CYS A 196 6.91 12.58 3.87
CA CYS A 196 6.80 11.91 5.18
C CYS A 196 8.08 11.99 6.01
N GLU A 197 9.20 12.42 5.41
CA GLU A 197 10.49 12.57 6.07
C GLU A 197 10.99 11.25 6.71
N CYS A 198 10.67 10.11 6.06
CA CYS A 198 11.16 8.81 6.48
C CYS A 198 12.67 8.70 6.23
N LYS A 199 13.39 8.04 7.13
CA LYS A 199 14.85 7.86 7.03
C LYS A 199 15.26 6.60 6.28
N GLY A 200 14.31 5.66 6.09
CA GLY A 200 14.57 4.42 5.38
C GLY A 200 15.46 3.44 6.16
N GLU A 201 15.30 3.40 7.46
CA GLU A 201 16.12 2.54 8.35
C GLU A 201 15.54 1.13 8.51
N TRP A 202 14.35 0.87 7.98
CA TRP A 202 13.74 -0.44 8.06
C TRP A 202 14.44 -1.45 7.14
N LYS A 203 14.82 -2.61 7.69
CA LYS A 203 15.43 -3.71 6.95
C LYS A 203 14.68 -5.01 7.23
N MET A 204 14.49 -5.82 6.20
CA MET A 204 13.84 -7.12 6.31
C MET A 204 14.60 -8.06 7.28
N GLU A 205 15.92 -8.02 7.31
CA GLU A 205 16.74 -8.80 8.23
C GLU A 205 16.40 -8.47 9.69
N SER A 206 16.34 -7.19 10.04
CA SER A 206 15.94 -6.74 11.37
C SER A 206 14.51 -7.14 11.74
N PHE A 207 13.61 -7.20 10.75
CA PHE A 207 12.25 -7.68 10.93
C PHE A 207 12.24 -9.19 11.26
N ILE A 208 13.03 -10.01 10.55
CA ILE A 208 13.15 -11.43 10.81
C ILE A 208 13.64 -11.68 12.26
N ASP A 209 14.71 -11.01 12.65
CA ASP A 209 15.30 -11.19 13.99
C ASP A 209 14.33 -10.76 15.09
N THR A 210 13.64 -9.63 14.90
CA THR A 210 12.62 -9.16 15.84
C THR A 210 11.45 -10.13 15.94
N THR A 211 10.96 -10.63 14.79
CA THR A 211 9.83 -11.58 14.74
C THR A 211 10.22 -12.91 15.39
N VAL A 212 11.41 -13.42 15.14
CA VAL A 212 11.94 -14.64 15.78
C VAL A 212 12.01 -14.48 17.30
N ALA A 213 12.49 -13.32 17.79
CA ALA A 213 12.53 -13.05 19.22
C ALA A 213 11.15 -12.99 19.86
N GLN A 214 10.20 -12.32 19.21
CA GLN A 214 8.79 -12.22 19.66
C GLN A 214 8.11 -13.60 19.68
N LEU A 215 8.28 -14.40 18.63
CA LEU A 215 7.73 -15.75 18.56
C LEU A 215 8.29 -16.64 19.68
N LYS A 216 9.60 -16.56 19.93
CA LYS A 216 10.25 -17.31 21.00
C LYS A 216 9.68 -16.95 22.38
N GLU A 217 9.48 -15.66 22.65
CA GLU A 217 8.89 -15.18 23.90
C GLU A 217 7.43 -15.62 24.03
N GLN A 218 6.63 -15.47 22.98
CA GLN A 218 5.21 -15.81 22.98
C GLN A 218 4.96 -17.32 23.15
N ILE A 219 5.76 -18.15 22.52
CA ILE A 219 5.62 -19.61 22.51
C ILE A 219 6.19 -20.21 23.82
N GLY A 220 7.32 -19.69 24.29
CA GLY A 220 8.02 -20.24 25.46
C GLY A 220 8.36 -21.73 25.25
N ASP A 221 7.98 -22.57 26.22
CA ASP A 221 8.24 -24.01 26.20
C ASP A 221 7.12 -24.86 25.54
N LYS A 222 6.15 -24.22 24.91
CA LYS A 222 5.01 -24.92 24.30
C LYS A 222 5.39 -25.51 22.93
N GLY A 223 4.77 -26.64 22.60
CA GLY A 223 4.84 -27.21 21.25
C GLY A 223 4.03 -26.38 20.25
N VAL A 224 4.47 -26.32 19.01
CA VAL A 224 3.80 -25.64 17.88
C VAL A 224 3.50 -26.64 16.80
N VAL A 225 2.28 -26.63 16.29
CA VAL A 225 1.88 -27.39 15.10
C VAL A 225 1.57 -26.42 13.97
N LEU A 226 2.19 -26.63 12.82
CA LEU A 226 1.98 -25.84 11.61
C LEU A 226 1.46 -26.72 10.47
N GLY A 227 0.30 -26.36 9.88
CA GLY A 227 -0.15 -26.92 8.62
C GLY A 227 0.71 -26.36 7.47
N LEU A 228 1.48 -27.22 6.83
CA LEU A 228 2.35 -26.85 5.72
C LEU A 228 1.67 -27.19 4.40
N SER A 229 1.32 -26.16 3.60
CA SER A 229 0.60 -26.35 2.33
C SER A 229 1.52 -26.44 1.10
N GLY A 230 2.83 -26.24 1.28
CA GLY A 230 3.79 -26.08 0.17
C GLY A 230 3.78 -24.69 -0.47
N GLY A 231 2.83 -23.82 -0.14
CA GLY A 231 2.77 -22.43 -0.60
C GLY A 231 3.78 -21.52 0.12
N VAL A 232 3.98 -20.32 -0.42
CA VAL A 232 4.97 -19.34 0.09
C VAL A 232 4.71 -18.98 1.55
N ASP A 233 3.46 -18.69 1.93
CA ASP A 233 3.12 -18.20 3.26
C ASP A 233 3.42 -19.24 4.34
N SER A 234 2.99 -20.49 4.15
CA SER A 234 3.26 -21.57 5.09
C SER A 234 4.75 -21.92 5.17
N SER A 235 5.47 -21.79 4.05
CA SER A 235 6.93 -22.00 4.01
C SER A 235 7.69 -20.92 4.78
N VAL A 236 7.30 -19.67 4.65
CA VAL A 236 7.87 -18.53 5.42
C VAL A 236 7.56 -18.70 6.90
N ALA A 237 6.31 -19.07 7.25
CA ALA A 237 5.94 -19.35 8.64
C ALA A 237 6.77 -20.50 9.23
N ALA A 238 6.97 -21.60 8.49
CA ALA A 238 7.81 -22.71 8.90
C ALA A 238 9.27 -22.27 9.18
N ALA A 239 9.85 -21.47 8.28
CA ALA A 239 11.22 -20.97 8.42
C ALA A 239 11.38 -20.05 9.65
N LEU A 240 10.43 -19.14 9.90
CA LEU A 240 10.47 -18.26 11.07
C LEU A 240 10.28 -19.04 12.37
N LEU A 241 9.31 -19.94 12.43
CA LEU A 241 9.06 -20.79 13.60
C LEU A 241 10.22 -21.73 13.88
N SER A 242 10.82 -22.35 12.87
CA SER A 242 11.99 -23.20 13.02
C SER A 242 13.17 -22.43 13.63
N LYS A 243 13.41 -21.19 13.20
CA LYS A 243 14.43 -20.32 13.80
C LYS A 243 14.09 -19.93 15.24
N ALA A 244 12.81 -19.73 15.56
CA ALA A 244 12.38 -19.29 16.87
C ALA A 244 12.42 -20.43 17.91
N VAL A 245 11.87 -21.61 17.59
CA VAL A 245 11.59 -22.67 18.58
C VAL A 245 12.20 -24.03 18.22
N GLY A 246 12.80 -24.16 17.04
CA GLY A 246 13.52 -25.39 16.65
C GLY A 246 12.66 -26.65 16.77
N LYS A 247 13.09 -27.58 17.61
CA LYS A 247 12.44 -28.90 17.80
C LYS A 247 11.03 -28.86 18.41
N GLN A 248 10.57 -27.72 18.92
CA GLN A 248 9.19 -27.57 19.39
C GLN A 248 8.19 -27.45 18.23
N LEU A 249 8.67 -27.19 16.99
CA LEU A 249 7.86 -27.11 15.80
C LEU A 249 7.60 -28.49 15.19
N THR A 250 6.33 -28.81 14.96
CA THR A 250 5.88 -29.96 14.18
C THR A 250 5.16 -29.44 12.94
N CYS A 251 5.71 -29.66 11.75
CA CYS A 251 5.03 -29.36 10.49
C CYS A 251 4.21 -30.57 10.03
N VAL A 252 2.95 -30.36 9.65
CA VAL A 252 2.06 -31.37 9.10
C VAL A 252 1.75 -31.00 7.65
N PHE A 253 2.20 -31.80 6.73
CA PHE A 253 1.87 -31.70 5.30
C PHE A 253 0.88 -32.82 4.95
N VAL A 254 -0.16 -32.48 4.21
CA VAL A 254 -1.18 -33.44 3.76
C VAL A 254 -1.19 -33.46 2.24
N ASP A 255 -0.73 -34.56 1.67
CA ASP A 255 -0.88 -34.82 0.23
C ASP A 255 -2.22 -35.51 -0.02
N GLN A 256 -3.12 -34.80 -0.69
CA GLN A 256 -4.45 -35.27 -1.04
C GLN A 256 -4.51 -35.90 -2.46
N GLY A 257 -3.37 -36.01 -3.13
CA GLY A 257 -3.28 -36.48 -4.51
C GLY A 257 -3.74 -35.45 -5.56
N LEU A 258 -4.05 -34.22 -5.14
CA LEU A 258 -4.45 -33.10 -6.01
C LEU A 258 -3.35 -32.03 -6.13
N MET A 259 -2.16 -32.34 -5.65
CA MET A 259 -1.00 -31.48 -5.73
C MET A 259 -0.45 -31.40 -7.17
N ARG A 260 0.34 -30.37 -7.45
CA ARG A 260 1.09 -30.34 -8.71
C ARG A 260 2.07 -31.51 -8.77
N LYS A 261 2.44 -31.91 -9.99
CA LYS A 261 3.42 -32.97 -10.19
C LYS A 261 4.68 -32.72 -9.36
N ASP A 262 5.10 -33.72 -8.59
CA ASP A 262 6.30 -33.72 -7.73
C ASP A 262 6.32 -32.68 -6.61
N GLU A 263 5.22 -31.96 -6.34
CA GLU A 263 5.14 -30.92 -5.31
C GLU A 263 5.25 -31.49 -3.89
N GLY A 264 4.64 -32.63 -3.62
CA GLY A 264 4.77 -33.36 -2.34
C GLY A 264 6.20 -33.75 -2.02
N ASP A 265 6.88 -34.36 -2.98
CA ASP A 265 8.28 -34.77 -2.85
C ASP A 265 9.19 -33.54 -2.61
N PHE A 266 8.92 -32.44 -3.28
CA PHE A 266 9.66 -31.19 -3.10
C PHE A 266 9.50 -30.62 -1.70
N VAL A 267 8.27 -30.62 -1.18
CA VAL A 267 7.99 -30.15 0.20
C VAL A 267 8.71 -31.03 1.22
N GLU A 268 8.60 -32.36 1.07
CA GLU A 268 9.28 -33.31 1.95
C GLU A 268 10.80 -33.09 1.96
N GLN A 269 11.44 -33.03 0.79
CA GLN A 269 12.88 -32.79 0.66
C GLN A 269 13.34 -31.45 1.25
N THR A 270 12.48 -30.42 1.17
CA THR A 270 12.83 -29.07 1.64
C THR A 270 12.76 -28.95 3.17
N PHE A 271 11.78 -29.59 3.80
CA PHE A 271 11.47 -29.40 5.22
C PHE A 271 11.85 -30.58 6.12
N THR A 272 12.37 -31.68 5.60
CA THR A 272 12.83 -32.85 6.39
C THR A 272 14.30 -32.77 6.85
N LYS A 273 14.99 -31.65 6.59
CA LYS A 273 16.43 -31.46 6.91
C LYS A 273 16.65 -30.84 8.28
#